data_67de0fe199ee91991e74d90055ae8899
#
_entry.id   67de0fe199ee91991e74d90055ae8899
#
_cell.length_a   1.000
_cell.length_b   1.000
_cell.length_c   1.000
_cell.angle_alpha   90.00
_cell.angle_beta   90.00
_cell.angle_gamma   90.00
#
_symmetry.space_group_name_H-M   'P 1'
#
loop_
_entity.id
_entity.type
_entity.pdbx_description
1 polymer ?
#
loop_
_entity_poly.entity_id
_entity_poly.type
_entity_poly.pdbx_seq_one_letter_code
_entity_poly.pdbx_strand_id
1 'polypeptide(L)'
;MLANPFTPAFLTQLETLRLRTRKEFLGSHPGNYSSPRRGTSLEFADYRRYSPGDDLRYLDWGIYARTDRLYVKLFREEVDLFAYVFIDASASMGFPSREAKFFPASHVALALSYVILANHDHVKLHLLQDQSRLQDQSRASPFYRGRRRMTDCVSFATAAMPGGTLDLAASLNDHLQRLRRPGKAILISDFLMPAAAYQKGLNLLRSFNLDIAAIQVLARQEVEPVFPNGRLALVDSESQREIAYRWNSNARRDYQARLAHHNLELKSFCHQSGIHYSLYVNDRDLSDFIFATLPAIGLFK
;
A
#
# COMPACT_ATOMS: atom_id res chain seq x y z
N MET A 1 -14.07 13.09 -18.98
CA MET A 1 -12.68 13.06 -18.53
C MET A 1 -12.69 13.41 -17.06
N LEU A 2 -12.34 12.48 -16.16
CA LEU A 2 -12.07 12.84 -14.77
C LEU A 2 -10.92 13.84 -14.77
N ALA A 3 -11.09 14.96 -14.06
CA ALA A 3 -10.03 15.93 -13.90
C ALA A 3 -8.80 15.23 -13.31
N ASN A 4 -7.62 15.48 -13.87
CA ASN A 4 -6.38 14.95 -13.33
C ASN A 4 -6.18 15.55 -11.92
N PRO A 5 -6.23 14.77 -10.83
CA PRO A 5 -6.13 15.31 -9.49
C PRO A 5 -4.71 15.83 -9.18
N PHE A 6 -3.71 15.45 -9.99
CA PHE A 6 -2.30 15.79 -9.77
C PHE A 6 -1.98 17.20 -10.29
N THR A 7 -2.58 18.23 -9.68
CA THR A 7 -2.21 19.62 -9.92
C THR A 7 -0.86 19.95 -9.27
N PRO A 8 -0.13 20.99 -9.74
CA PRO A 8 1.12 21.39 -9.08
C PRO A 8 0.96 21.69 -7.59
N ALA A 9 -0.16 22.31 -7.20
CA ALA A 9 -0.47 22.60 -5.80
C ALA A 9 -0.65 21.31 -4.97
N PHE A 10 -1.39 20.33 -5.50
CA PHE A 10 -1.57 19.03 -4.86
C PHE A 10 -0.23 18.28 -4.70
N LEU A 11 0.60 18.28 -5.75
CA LEU A 11 1.93 17.66 -5.69
C LEU A 11 2.83 18.32 -4.63
N THR A 12 2.81 19.67 -4.53
CA THR A 12 3.58 20.38 -3.49
C THR A 12 3.10 20.00 -2.09
N GLN A 13 1.80 19.84 -1.89
CA GLN A 13 1.29 19.35 -0.60
C GLN A 13 1.70 17.92 -0.31
N LEU A 14 1.71 17.02 -1.30
CA LEU A 14 2.18 15.65 -1.12
C LEU A 14 3.65 15.58 -0.67
N GLU A 15 4.49 16.54 -1.04
CA GLU A 15 5.90 16.61 -0.63
C GLU A 15 6.09 16.88 0.86
N THR A 16 5.07 17.39 1.56
CA THR A 16 5.11 17.61 3.01
C THR A 16 4.89 16.31 3.81
N LEU A 17 4.36 15.27 3.17
CA LEU A 17 4.06 14.01 3.81
C LEU A 17 5.27 13.07 3.81
N ARG A 18 5.40 12.30 4.88
CA ARG A 18 6.37 11.19 4.96
C ARG A 18 5.65 9.91 5.36
N LEU A 19 5.91 8.83 4.65
CA LEU A 19 5.35 7.53 4.96
C LEU A 19 5.91 7.03 6.29
N ARG A 20 5.03 6.68 7.22
CA ARG A 20 5.42 6.13 8.52
C ARG A 20 5.49 4.62 8.44
N THR A 21 6.54 4.02 8.98
CA THR A 21 6.65 2.58 9.21
C THR A 21 6.61 2.30 10.71
N ARG A 22 5.84 1.29 11.12
CA ARG A 22 5.81 0.81 12.51
C ARG A 22 7.01 -0.08 12.83
N LYS A 23 7.55 -0.74 11.82
CA LYS A 23 8.71 -1.61 11.95
C LYS A 23 9.95 -0.78 11.71
N GLU A 24 10.80 -0.68 12.72
CA GLU A 24 12.19 -0.29 12.49
C GLU A 24 12.83 -1.40 11.69
N PHE A 25 13.05 -1.16 10.42
CA PHE A 25 13.87 -2.04 9.61
C PHE A 25 15.32 -1.79 10.01
N LEU A 26 15.72 -2.37 11.15
CA LEU A 26 17.11 -2.47 11.51
C LEU A 26 17.79 -3.20 10.36
N GLY A 27 18.76 -2.55 9.74
CA GLY A 27 19.70 -3.18 8.84
C GLY A 27 20.39 -4.29 9.63
N SER A 28 19.80 -5.50 9.57
CA SER A 28 20.35 -6.68 10.22
C SER A 28 21.47 -7.22 9.37
N HIS A 29 22.63 -6.53 9.41
CA HIS A 29 23.91 -7.18 9.16
C HIS A 29 24.95 -6.56 10.09
N PRO A 30 25.30 -7.26 11.17
CA PRO A 30 26.57 -7.00 11.84
C PRO A 30 27.65 -7.60 10.94
N GLY A 31 28.46 -6.76 10.35
CA GLY A 31 29.71 -7.21 9.77
C GLY A 31 29.79 -7.21 8.24
N ASN A 32 30.77 -6.46 7.77
CA ASN A 32 31.43 -6.55 6.46
C ASN A 32 30.66 -6.08 5.22
N TYR A 33 30.35 -4.79 5.11
CA TYR A 33 30.53 -4.11 3.83
C TYR A 33 30.90 -2.65 4.06
N SER A 34 32.19 -2.36 3.91
CA SER A 34 32.68 -1.03 3.62
C SER A 34 32.21 -0.65 2.24
N SER A 35 31.12 0.08 2.13
CA SER A 35 30.74 0.74 0.88
C SER A 35 31.29 2.16 0.90
N PRO A 36 32.15 2.56 -0.05
CA PRO A 36 32.58 3.94 -0.19
C PRO A 36 31.48 4.70 -0.93
N ARG A 37 30.37 5.02 -0.28
CA ARG A 37 29.40 5.99 -0.79
C ARG A 37 29.50 7.26 0.04
N ARG A 38 30.20 8.25 -0.49
CA ARG A 38 30.14 9.64 -0.09
C ARG A 38 28.68 10.12 -0.21
N GLY A 39 28.10 10.62 0.89
CA GLY A 39 26.93 11.48 0.81
C GLY A 39 25.68 11.07 1.61
N THR A 40 25.78 10.28 2.67
CA THR A 40 24.69 10.17 3.66
C THR A 40 25.17 10.71 5.00
N SER A 41 24.49 11.72 5.50
CA SER A 41 24.68 12.26 6.84
C SER A 41 24.34 11.14 7.84
N LEU A 42 25.34 10.61 8.49
CA LEU A 42 25.16 9.68 9.59
C LEU A 42 24.68 10.50 10.80
N GLU A 43 23.40 10.44 11.13
CA GLU A 43 22.91 11.01 12.39
C GLU A 43 23.40 10.18 13.57
N PHE A 44 24.08 10.87 14.51
CA PHE A 44 24.48 10.25 15.76
C PHE A 44 23.22 9.77 16.52
N ALA A 45 23.22 8.49 16.90
CA ALA A 45 22.11 7.87 17.62
C ALA A 45 22.39 7.71 19.12
N ASP A 46 23.51 7.08 19.47
CA ASP A 46 23.83 6.73 20.86
C ASP A 46 25.29 6.27 20.99
N TYR A 47 25.71 5.98 22.22
CA TYR A 47 26.99 5.37 22.54
C TYR A 47 26.79 3.94 23.05
N ARG A 48 27.61 3.01 22.59
CA ARG A 48 27.71 1.66 23.12
C ARG A 48 29.11 1.41 23.64
N ARG A 49 29.25 0.64 24.72
CA ARG A 49 30.57 0.17 25.15
C ARG A 49 31.24 -0.64 24.03
N TYR A 50 32.53 -0.41 23.85
CA TYR A 50 33.35 -1.15 22.92
C TYR A 50 33.36 -2.63 23.29
N SER A 51 33.26 -3.48 22.31
CA SER A 51 33.48 -4.94 22.40
C SER A 51 34.58 -5.35 21.44
N PRO A 52 35.42 -6.34 21.77
CA PRO A 52 36.45 -6.83 20.86
C PRO A 52 35.86 -7.24 19.52
N GLY A 53 36.40 -6.63 18.43
CA GLY A 53 35.89 -6.80 17.04
C GLY A 53 35.12 -5.60 16.52
N ASP A 54 34.82 -4.60 17.34
CA ASP A 54 34.23 -3.34 16.87
C ASP A 54 35.23 -2.52 16.08
N ASP A 55 34.73 -1.78 15.07
CA ASP A 55 35.54 -0.90 14.23
C ASP A 55 36.05 0.32 15.02
N LEU A 56 37.34 0.41 15.19
CA LEU A 56 38.01 1.46 15.95
C LEU A 56 37.80 2.87 15.41
N ARG A 57 37.39 3.01 14.15
CA ARG A 57 37.09 4.31 13.54
C ARG A 57 35.89 5.02 14.17
N TYR A 58 35.03 4.27 14.83
CA TYR A 58 33.85 4.80 15.51
C TYR A 58 34.05 5.00 17.01
N LEU A 59 35.26 4.78 17.53
CA LEU A 59 35.59 5.09 18.92
C LEU A 59 35.52 6.60 19.18
N ASP A 60 34.87 6.97 20.28
CA ASP A 60 34.89 8.35 20.75
C ASP A 60 36.09 8.56 21.70
N TRP A 61 37.18 9.08 21.13
CA TRP A 61 38.38 9.40 21.87
C TRP A 61 38.18 10.50 22.92
N GLY A 62 37.20 11.39 22.73
CA GLY A 62 36.83 12.45 23.67
C GLY A 62 36.17 11.88 24.93
N ILE A 63 35.35 10.84 24.81
CA ILE A 63 34.76 10.15 25.96
C ILE A 63 35.87 9.33 26.67
N TYR A 64 36.71 8.64 25.91
CA TYR A 64 37.81 7.87 26.44
C TYR A 64 38.71 8.75 27.30
N ALA A 65 39.17 9.91 26.85
CA ALA A 65 40.01 10.84 27.57
C ALA A 65 39.40 11.34 28.90
N ARG A 66 38.08 11.34 29.04
CA ARG A 66 37.36 11.83 30.23
C ARG A 66 36.99 10.72 31.20
N THR A 67 36.76 9.49 30.71
CA THR A 67 36.13 8.44 31.51
C THR A 67 36.99 7.18 31.60
N ASP A 68 38.09 7.11 30.86
CA ASP A 68 38.98 5.94 30.72
C ASP A 68 38.22 4.68 30.29
N ARG A 69 37.10 4.88 29.54
CA ARG A 69 36.26 3.79 29.03
C ARG A 69 36.05 3.96 27.55
N LEU A 70 36.18 2.86 26.81
CA LEU A 70 35.98 2.84 25.35
C LEU A 70 34.50 2.78 25.00
N TYR A 71 34.04 3.74 24.21
CA TYR A 71 32.71 3.81 23.67
C TYR A 71 32.75 3.96 22.14
N VAL A 72 31.88 3.23 21.48
CA VAL A 72 31.67 3.30 20.01
C VAL A 72 30.44 4.17 19.75
N LYS A 73 30.57 5.12 18.83
CA LYS A 73 29.44 5.92 18.32
C LYS A 73 28.55 5.03 17.50
N LEU A 74 27.27 4.95 17.88
CA LEU A 74 26.23 4.36 17.08
C LEU A 74 25.61 5.47 16.21
N PHE A 75 25.46 5.20 14.95
CA PHE A 75 24.79 6.10 14.01
C PHE A 75 23.49 5.47 13.57
N ARG A 76 22.44 6.30 13.41
CA ARG A 76 21.24 5.88 12.69
C ARG A 76 21.59 5.92 11.20
N GLU A 77 21.63 4.77 10.59
CA GLU A 77 21.66 4.67 9.15
C GLU A 77 20.25 5.01 8.65
N GLU A 78 20.08 6.06 7.84
CA GLU A 78 18.85 6.26 7.10
C GLU A 78 18.72 5.10 6.11
N VAL A 79 17.92 4.11 6.48
CA VAL A 79 17.64 2.97 5.61
C VAL A 79 16.58 3.41 4.59
N ASP A 80 16.93 3.38 3.32
CA ASP A 80 15.96 3.57 2.23
C ASP A 80 14.72 2.68 2.44
N LEU A 81 13.53 3.27 2.47
CA LEU A 81 12.28 2.54 2.57
C LEU A 81 11.96 1.88 1.22
N PHE A 82 11.63 0.59 1.26
CA PHE A 82 11.07 -0.13 0.12
C PHE A 82 9.56 -0.25 0.28
N ALA A 83 8.82 0.38 -0.61
CA ALA A 83 7.37 0.32 -0.61
C ALA A 83 6.85 -0.48 -1.82
N TYR A 84 5.93 -1.37 -1.55
CA TYR A 84 5.27 -2.24 -2.50
C TYR A 84 3.79 -1.85 -2.57
N VAL A 85 3.35 -1.30 -3.68
CA VAL A 85 1.96 -0.87 -3.87
C VAL A 85 1.27 -1.90 -4.74
N PHE A 86 0.37 -2.65 -4.14
CA PHE A 86 -0.45 -3.67 -4.80
C PHE A 86 -1.80 -3.06 -5.15
N ILE A 87 -2.16 -3.09 -6.43
CA ILE A 87 -3.42 -2.57 -6.95
C ILE A 87 -4.22 -3.74 -7.49
N ASP A 88 -5.39 -3.94 -6.95
CA ASP A 88 -6.36 -4.91 -7.44
C ASP A 88 -6.90 -4.45 -8.81
N ALA A 89 -6.77 -5.32 -9.80
CA ALA A 89 -7.27 -5.11 -11.15
C ALA A 89 -8.22 -6.25 -11.58
N SER A 90 -8.93 -6.87 -10.64
CA SER A 90 -10.00 -7.83 -10.90
C SER A 90 -11.19 -7.18 -11.62
N ALA A 91 -12.10 -8.00 -12.12
CA ALA A 91 -13.30 -7.51 -12.80
C ALA A 91 -14.20 -6.67 -11.89
N SER A 92 -14.23 -6.96 -10.58
CA SER A 92 -14.99 -6.20 -9.58
C SER A 92 -14.54 -4.74 -9.50
N MET A 93 -13.24 -4.45 -9.72
CA MET A 93 -12.69 -3.10 -9.77
C MET A 93 -13.14 -2.30 -11.00
N GLY A 94 -13.69 -2.96 -12.01
CA GLY A 94 -14.32 -2.33 -13.17
C GLY A 94 -15.79 -1.97 -12.97
N PHE A 95 -16.42 -2.33 -11.83
CA PHE A 95 -17.84 -2.06 -11.56
C PHE A 95 -18.02 -0.82 -10.66
N PRO A 96 -19.06 0.00 -10.85
CA PRO A 96 -20.00 0.04 -11.98
C PRO A 96 -19.37 0.54 -13.28
N SER A 97 -18.21 1.16 -13.21
CA SER A 97 -17.36 1.51 -14.33
C SER A 97 -15.90 1.63 -13.85
N ARG A 98 -14.96 1.58 -14.79
CA ARG A 98 -13.54 1.78 -14.50
C ARG A 98 -13.25 3.14 -13.85
N GLU A 99 -13.97 4.15 -14.29
CA GLU A 99 -13.88 5.52 -13.78
C GLU A 99 -14.38 5.62 -12.34
N ALA A 100 -15.34 4.79 -11.95
CA ALA A 100 -15.94 4.86 -10.64
C ALA A 100 -15.10 4.20 -9.54
N LYS A 101 -14.30 3.18 -9.86
CA LYS A 101 -13.55 2.45 -8.82
C LYS A 101 -12.06 2.27 -9.12
N PHE A 102 -11.72 1.75 -10.31
CA PHE A 102 -10.32 1.48 -10.63
C PHE A 102 -9.47 2.75 -10.75
N PHE A 103 -9.96 3.81 -11.39
CA PHE A 103 -9.22 5.07 -11.48
C PHE A 103 -9.05 5.74 -10.11
N PRO A 104 -10.06 5.87 -9.24
CA PRO A 104 -9.87 6.31 -7.87
C PRO A 104 -8.83 5.50 -7.10
N ALA A 105 -8.86 4.16 -7.21
CA ALA A 105 -7.84 3.29 -6.62
C ALA A 105 -6.43 3.58 -7.17
N SER A 106 -6.33 3.75 -8.49
CA SER A 106 -5.07 4.12 -9.15
C SER A 106 -4.58 5.51 -8.71
N HIS A 107 -5.47 6.49 -8.54
CA HIS A 107 -5.10 7.81 -8.05
C HIS A 107 -4.56 7.77 -6.63
N VAL A 108 -5.18 6.98 -5.74
CA VAL A 108 -4.63 6.73 -4.40
C VAL A 108 -3.25 6.09 -4.48
N ALA A 109 -3.07 5.05 -5.30
CA ALA A 109 -1.78 4.40 -5.50
C ALA A 109 -0.70 5.36 -6.00
N LEU A 110 -1.05 6.21 -6.97
CA LEU A 110 -0.15 7.19 -7.56
C LEU A 110 0.21 8.32 -6.59
N ALA A 111 -0.75 8.80 -5.78
CA ALA A 111 -0.48 9.80 -4.74
C ALA A 111 0.50 9.25 -3.69
N LEU A 112 0.29 8.02 -3.23
CA LEU A 112 1.20 7.33 -2.31
C LEU A 112 2.58 7.11 -2.94
N SER A 113 2.61 6.69 -4.21
CA SER A 113 3.87 6.53 -4.95
C SER A 113 4.64 7.84 -5.08
N TYR A 114 3.93 8.95 -5.31
CA TYR A 114 4.57 10.27 -5.37
C TYR A 114 5.20 10.67 -4.05
N VAL A 115 4.50 10.48 -2.92
CA VAL A 115 5.07 10.71 -1.58
C VAL A 115 6.34 9.92 -1.35
N ILE A 116 6.35 8.63 -1.71
CA ILE A 116 7.52 7.76 -1.59
C ILE A 116 8.67 8.28 -2.45
N LEU A 117 8.41 8.59 -3.71
CA LEU A 117 9.41 9.11 -4.65
C LEU A 117 9.95 10.48 -4.25
N ALA A 118 9.11 11.36 -3.67
CA ALA A 118 9.49 12.68 -3.20
C ALA A 118 10.45 12.60 -2.00
N ASN A 119 10.31 11.59 -1.17
CA ASN A 119 11.21 11.30 -0.04
C ASN A 119 12.46 10.49 -0.44
N HIS A 120 12.70 10.29 -1.75
CA HIS A 120 13.80 9.49 -2.28
C HIS A 120 13.78 8.01 -1.88
N ASP A 121 12.66 7.51 -1.41
CA ASP A 121 12.42 6.10 -1.12
C ASP A 121 12.17 5.30 -2.42
N HIS A 122 12.16 3.98 -2.29
CA HIS A 122 11.93 3.06 -3.40
C HIS A 122 10.48 2.62 -3.46
N VAL A 123 9.83 2.77 -4.62
CA VAL A 123 8.47 2.26 -4.86
C VAL A 123 8.46 1.23 -5.98
N LYS A 124 7.67 0.19 -5.81
CA LYS A 124 7.36 -0.82 -6.82
C LYS A 124 5.86 -1.03 -6.86
N LEU A 125 5.29 -0.89 -8.06
CA LEU A 125 3.88 -1.11 -8.31
C LEU A 125 3.64 -2.54 -8.74
N HIS A 126 2.56 -3.14 -8.26
CA HIS A 126 2.12 -4.49 -8.59
C HIS A 126 0.65 -4.46 -8.97
N LEU A 127 0.29 -5.10 -10.07
CA LEU A 127 -1.09 -5.32 -10.47
C LEU A 127 -1.49 -6.74 -10.08
N LEU A 128 -2.55 -6.85 -9.27
CA LEU A 128 -3.12 -8.13 -8.87
C LEU A 128 -4.26 -8.48 -9.84
N GLN A 129 -4.04 -9.48 -10.66
CA GLN A 129 -4.98 -9.93 -11.69
C GLN A 129 -4.73 -11.40 -12.03
N ASP A 130 -5.72 -12.09 -12.57
CA ASP A 130 -5.60 -13.47 -13.03
C ASP A 130 -4.50 -13.64 -14.09
N GLN A 131 -3.77 -14.76 -13.98
CA GLN A 131 -2.63 -15.10 -14.83
C GLN A 131 -3.00 -15.29 -16.30
N SER A 132 -4.20 -15.73 -16.59
CA SER A 132 -4.61 -16.15 -17.94
C SER A 132 -4.78 -14.97 -18.93
N ARG A 133 -4.92 -13.74 -18.45
CA ARG A 133 -5.26 -12.57 -19.29
C ARG A 133 -4.10 -11.64 -19.65
N LEU A 134 -2.92 -11.85 -19.07
CA LEU A 134 -1.76 -10.98 -19.29
C LEU A 134 -0.77 -11.65 -20.24
N GLN A 135 -1.06 -11.69 -21.52
CA GLN A 135 -0.13 -12.24 -22.51
C GLN A 135 1.13 -11.39 -22.72
N ASP A 136 1.11 -10.06 -22.44
CA ASP A 136 2.25 -9.17 -22.74
C ASP A 136 2.56 -8.06 -21.72
N GLN A 137 1.84 -7.95 -20.59
CA GLN A 137 2.09 -6.88 -19.63
C GLN A 137 2.78 -7.38 -18.36
N SER A 138 3.87 -6.74 -17.99
CA SER A 138 4.52 -6.99 -16.70
C SER A 138 3.57 -6.66 -15.56
N ARG A 139 3.29 -7.63 -14.68
CA ARG A 139 2.45 -7.44 -13.49
C ARG A 139 3.08 -6.60 -12.41
N ALA A 140 4.37 -6.32 -12.51
CA ALA A 140 5.11 -5.53 -11.57
C ALA A 140 6.06 -4.60 -12.30
N SER A 141 6.11 -3.34 -11.88
CA SER A 141 7.08 -2.39 -12.35
C SER A 141 8.49 -2.74 -11.85
N PRO A 142 9.56 -2.19 -12.41
CA PRO A 142 10.83 -2.12 -11.72
C PRO A 142 10.70 -1.25 -10.45
N PHE A 143 11.72 -1.24 -9.59
CA PHE A 143 11.80 -0.24 -8.54
C PHE A 143 12.07 1.14 -9.14
N TYR A 144 11.26 2.10 -8.75
CA TYR A 144 11.44 3.50 -9.08
C TYR A 144 11.95 4.28 -7.86
N ARG A 145 12.79 5.30 -8.09
CA ARG A 145 13.29 6.21 -7.07
C ARG A 145 13.40 7.63 -7.64
N GLY A 146 13.01 8.61 -6.83
CA GLY A 146 13.04 10.02 -7.21
C GLY A 146 11.87 10.48 -8.07
N ARG A 147 11.46 11.74 -7.90
CA ARG A 147 10.24 12.33 -8.48
C ARG A 147 10.12 12.20 -10.00
N ARG A 148 11.23 12.21 -10.72
CA ARG A 148 11.25 12.11 -12.20
C ARG A 148 10.66 10.80 -12.71
N ARG A 149 10.58 9.76 -11.87
CA ARG A 149 10.02 8.46 -12.23
C ARG A 149 8.49 8.39 -12.07
N MET A 150 7.84 9.49 -11.67
CA MET A 150 6.38 9.52 -11.52
C MET A 150 5.65 9.25 -12.83
N THR A 151 6.15 9.73 -13.97
CA THR A 151 5.57 9.44 -15.29
C THR A 151 5.53 7.95 -15.60
N ASP A 152 6.54 7.19 -15.17
CA ASP A 152 6.57 5.73 -15.35
C ASP A 152 5.54 5.04 -14.47
N CYS A 153 5.34 5.53 -13.23
CA CYS A 153 4.29 5.04 -12.34
C CYS A 153 2.90 5.28 -12.95
N VAL A 154 2.67 6.48 -13.49
CA VAL A 154 1.41 6.81 -14.16
C VAL A 154 1.18 5.90 -15.36
N SER A 155 2.17 5.74 -16.24
CA SER A 155 2.08 4.88 -17.42
C SER A 155 1.76 3.43 -17.03
N PHE A 156 2.41 2.92 -15.98
CA PHE A 156 2.17 1.56 -15.49
C PHE A 156 0.73 1.39 -14.95
N ALA A 157 0.26 2.29 -14.10
CA ALA A 157 -1.06 2.20 -13.49
C ALA A 157 -2.20 2.40 -14.49
N THR A 158 -2.02 3.31 -15.47
CA THR A 158 -3.06 3.60 -16.47
C THR A 158 -3.16 2.57 -17.60
N ALA A 159 -2.10 1.81 -17.85
CA ALA A 159 -2.10 0.72 -18.82
C ALA A 159 -2.96 -0.48 -18.34
N ALA A 160 -3.20 -0.60 -17.04
CA ALA A 160 -3.95 -1.70 -16.49
C ALA A 160 -5.45 -1.64 -16.87
N MET A 161 -6.01 -2.80 -17.22
CA MET A 161 -7.43 -2.97 -17.53
C MET A 161 -8.02 -3.97 -16.52
N PRO A 162 -8.98 -3.54 -15.67
CA PRO A 162 -9.65 -4.45 -14.74
C PRO A 162 -10.32 -5.59 -15.47
N GLY A 163 -10.20 -6.80 -14.94
CA GLY A 163 -10.85 -7.97 -15.52
C GLY A 163 -10.39 -9.28 -14.93
N GLY A 164 -11.17 -10.35 -15.18
CA GLY A 164 -10.91 -11.68 -14.64
C GLY A 164 -11.25 -11.83 -13.15
N THR A 165 -11.00 -13.01 -12.65
CA THR A 165 -11.16 -13.35 -11.22
C THR A 165 -9.87 -13.06 -10.48
N LEU A 166 -9.92 -12.85 -9.16
CA LEU A 166 -8.74 -12.69 -8.33
C LEU A 166 -8.73 -13.71 -7.18
N ASP A 167 -7.81 -14.67 -7.22
CA ASP A 167 -7.34 -15.30 -5.99
C ASP A 167 -6.26 -14.40 -5.37
N LEU A 168 -6.67 -13.62 -4.37
CA LEU A 168 -5.80 -12.63 -3.72
C LEU A 168 -4.53 -13.29 -3.17
N ALA A 169 -4.65 -14.43 -2.50
CA ALA A 169 -3.51 -15.09 -1.87
C ALA A 169 -2.55 -15.68 -2.91
N ALA A 170 -3.06 -16.32 -3.96
CA ALA A 170 -2.23 -16.84 -5.04
C ALA A 170 -1.51 -15.73 -5.79
N SER A 171 -2.24 -14.66 -6.17
CA SER A 171 -1.65 -13.52 -6.86
C SER A 171 -0.58 -12.81 -6.01
N LEU A 172 -0.83 -12.59 -4.72
CA LEU A 172 0.17 -12.02 -3.82
C LEU A 172 1.40 -12.93 -3.68
N ASN A 173 1.21 -14.25 -3.57
CA ASN A 173 2.32 -15.19 -3.44
C ASN A 173 3.31 -15.10 -4.60
N ASP A 174 2.80 -15.02 -5.84
CA ASP A 174 3.63 -14.88 -7.05
C ASP A 174 4.52 -13.63 -7.02
N HIS A 175 4.01 -12.54 -6.46
CA HIS A 175 4.76 -11.31 -6.30
C HIS A 175 5.74 -11.38 -5.13
N LEU A 176 5.32 -11.94 -3.99
CA LEU A 176 6.08 -11.97 -2.74
C LEU A 176 7.32 -12.87 -2.82
N GLN A 177 7.26 -13.99 -3.54
CA GLN A 177 8.43 -14.87 -3.74
C GLN A 177 9.62 -14.15 -4.41
N ARG A 178 9.37 -13.04 -5.10
CA ARG A 178 10.39 -12.22 -5.75
C ARG A 178 10.85 -11.05 -4.88
N LEU A 179 10.25 -10.85 -3.70
CA LEU A 179 10.64 -9.78 -2.78
C LEU A 179 11.85 -10.24 -1.97
N ARG A 180 12.88 -9.39 -1.98
CA ARG A 180 14.14 -9.67 -1.29
C ARG A 180 14.42 -8.70 -0.13
N ARG A 181 13.57 -7.69 0.06
CA ARG A 181 13.80 -6.62 1.02
C ARG A 181 12.55 -6.42 1.88
N PRO A 182 12.72 -6.28 3.20
CA PRO A 182 11.63 -5.86 4.07
C PRO A 182 11.19 -4.45 3.68
N GLY A 183 9.96 -4.08 4.01
CA GLY A 183 9.44 -2.78 3.64
C GLY A 183 7.97 -2.62 3.98
N LYS A 184 7.32 -1.66 3.34
CA LYS A 184 5.89 -1.39 3.50
C LYS A 184 5.10 -1.94 2.33
N ALA A 185 4.06 -2.72 2.62
CA ALA A 185 3.08 -3.18 1.63
C ALA A 185 1.80 -2.35 1.75
N ILE A 186 1.35 -1.79 0.63
CA ILE A 186 0.09 -1.05 0.54
C ILE A 186 -0.79 -1.82 -0.44
N LEU A 187 -1.86 -2.44 0.07
CA LEU A 187 -2.82 -3.19 -0.73
C LEU A 187 -4.08 -2.36 -0.93
N ILE A 188 -4.43 -2.11 -2.19
CA ILE A 188 -5.58 -1.32 -2.61
C ILE A 188 -6.52 -2.24 -3.39
N SER A 189 -7.70 -2.51 -2.82
CA SER A 189 -8.73 -3.41 -3.37
C SER A 189 -10.10 -2.98 -2.86
N ASP A 190 -11.17 -3.48 -3.45
CA ASP A 190 -12.51 -3.34 -2.88
C ASP A 190 -12.74 -4.30 -1.70
N PHE A 191 -11.93 -5.37 -1.60
CA PHE A 191 -12.06 -6.43 -0.60
C PHE A 191 -13.45 -7.06 -0.56
N LEU A 192 -14.26 -6.94 -1.62
CA LEU A 192 -15.60 -7.52 -1.71
C LEU A 192 -15.53 -9.03 -2.05
N MET A 193 -14.79 -9.76 -1.25
CA MET A 193 -14.58 -11.19 -1.33
C MET A 193 -14.87 -11.84 0.04
N PRO A 194 -15.05 -13.17 0.12
CA PRO A 194 -15.24 -13.85 1.40
C PRO A 194 -14.13 -13.57 2.41
N ALA A 195 -14.47 -13.46 3.70
CA ALA A 195 -13.52 -13.13 4.76
C ALA A 195 -12.27 -14.02 4.75
N ALA A 196 -12.44 -15.32 4.56
CA ALA A 196 -11.32 -16.26 4.48
C ALA A 196 -10.32 -15.92 3.36
N ALA A 197 -10.78 -15.34 2.23
CA ALA A 197 -9.93 -15.00 1.10
C ALA A 197 -9.02 -13.79 1.41
N TYR A 198 -9.61 -12.67 1.90
CA TYR A 198 -8.77 -11.50 2.23
C TYR A 198 -7.90 -11.76 3.46
N GLN A 199 -8.39 -12.50 4.46
CA GLN A 199 -7.59 -12.88 5.63
C GLN A 199 -6.37 -13.71 5.24
N LYS A 200 -6.54 -14.69 4.35
CA LYS A 200 -5.44 -15.50 3.81
C LYS A 200 -4.40 -14.63 3.11
N GLY A 201 -4.83 -13.71 2.25
CA GLY A 201 -3.93 -12.78 1.53
C GLY A 201 -3.18 -11.82 2.47
N LEU A 202 -3.88 -11.19 3.42
CA LEU A 202 -3.27 -10.29 4.39
C LEU A 202 -2.31 -11.00 5.37
N ASN A 203 -2.65 -12.22 5.81
CA ASN A 203 -1.75 -13.04 6.62
C ASN A 203 -0.50 -13.46 5.83
N LEU A 204 -0.62 -13.72 4.54
CA LEU A 204 0.53 -13.98 3.68
C LEU A 204 1.47 -12.77 3.63
N LEU A 205 0.96 -11.54 3.45
CA LEU A 205 1.79 -10.32 3.53
C LEU A 205 2.50 -10.18 4.88
N ARG A 206 1.82 -10.54 5.99
CA ARG A 206 2.41 -10.50 7.34
C ARG A 206 3.59 -11.48 7.50
N SER A 207 3.51 -12.66 6.88
CA SER A 207 4.57 -13.68 6.97
C SER A 207 5.87 -13.23 6.31
N PHE A 208 5.82 -12.26 5.38
CA PHE A 208 7.00 -11.64 4.75
C PHE A 208 7.58 -10.46 5.54
N ASN A 209 7.19 -10.30 6.79
CA ASN A 209 7.68 -9.24 7.69
C ASN A 209 7.48 -7.80 7.13
N LEU A 210 6.45 -7.59 6.32
CA LEU A 210 6.09 -6.29 5.80
C LEU A 210 5.25 -5.49 6.80
N ASP A 211 5.38 -4.15 6.79
CA ASP A 211 4.44 -3.24 7.46
C ASP A 211 3.28 -2.98 6.48
N ILE A 212 2.05 -3.31 6.89
CA ILE A 212 0.93 -3.43 5.95
C ILE A 212 -0.07 -2.31 6.13
N ALA A 213 -0.51 -1.73 5.01
CA ALA A 213 -1.68 -0.89 4.91
C ALA A 213 -2.68 -1.49 3.91
N ALA A 214 -3.92 -1.64 4.31
CA ALA A 214 -5.04 -2.07 3.49
C ALA A 214 -5.96 -0.87 3.23
N ILE A 215 -6.11 -0.49 1.98
CA ILE A 215 -6.98 0.61 1.54
C ILE A 215 -8.12 -0.01 0.76
N GLN A 216 -9.31 -0.02 1.37
CA GLN A 216 -10.52 -0.46 0.69
C GLN A 216 -11.06 0.68 -0.17
N VAL A 217 -11.39 0.40 -1.43
CA VAL A 217 -11.96 1.37 -2.36
C VAL A 217 -13.32 0.89 -2.82
N LEU A 218 -14.36 1.69 -2.53
CA LEU A 218 -15.73 1.40 -2.94
C LEU A 218 -16.27 2.53 -3.83
N ALA A 219 -17.13 2.16 -4.77
CA ALA A 219 -17.92 3.14 -5.49
C ALA A 219 -19.13 3.58 -4.65
N ARG A 220 -19.55 4.82 -4.79
CA ARG A 220 -20.76 5.34 -4.13
C ARG A 220 -21.98 4.46 -4.42
N GLN A 221 -22.10 3.96 -5.65
CA GLN A 221 -23.19 3.09 -6.08
C GLN A 221 -23.18 1.71 -5.36
N GLU A 222 -22.03 1.27 -4.84
CA GLU A 222 -21.94 0.06 -4.02
C GLU A 222 -22.35 0.35 -2.57
N VAL A 223 -22.02 1.51 -2.04
CA VAL A 223 -22.40 1.90 -0.67
C VAL A 223 -23.88 2.24 -0.59
N GLU A 224 -24.37 2.97 -1.58
CA GLU A 224 -25.77 3.42 -1.67
C GLU A 224 -26.36 3.06 -3.03
N PRO A 225 -26.71 1.78 -3.23
CA PRO A 225 -27.30 1.36 -4.51
C PRO A 225 -28.68 2.00 -4.71
N VAL A 226 -28.85 2.62 -5.87
CA VAL A 226 -30.11 3.25 -6.29
C VAL A 226 -30.63 2.50 -7.51
N PHE A 227 -31.53 1.57 -7.29
CA PHE A 227 -32.23 0.84 -8.34
C PHE A 227 -33.74 1.02 -8.19
N PRO A 228 -34.49 1.01 -9.31
CA PRO A 228 -35.95 1.00 -9.24
C PRO A 228 -36.46 -0.27 -8.57
N ASN A 229 -37.57 -0.16 -7.84
CA ASN A 229 -38.22 -1.34 -7.28
C ASN A 229 -38.67 -2.28 -8.40
N GLY A 230 -38.38 -3.57 -8.25
CA GLY A 230 -38.75 -4.55 -9.26
C GLY A 230 -37.82 -5.75 -9.32
N ARG A 231 -37.91 -6.47 -10.43
CA ARG A 231 -36.97 -7.57 -10.72
C ARG A 231 -35.71 -7.01 -11.38
N LEU A 232 -34.58 -7.37 -10.81
CA LEU A 232 -33.25 -7.05 -11.34
C LEU A 232 -32.53 -8.36 -11.72
N ALA A 233 -31.81 -8.33 -12.80
CA ALA A 233 -30.79 -9.33 -13.10
C ALA A 233 -29.47 -8.85 -12.53
N LEU A 234 -28.96 -9.50 -11.50
CA LEU A 234 -27.64 -9.23 -10.95
C LEU A 234 -26.66 -10.16 -11.63
N VAL A 235 -25.67 -9.58 -12.28
CA VAL A 235 -24.58 -10.33 -12.93
C VAL A 235 -23.32 -10.18 -12.09
N ASP A 236 -22.79 -11.31 -11.66
CA ASP A 236 -21.49 -11.33 -10.98
C ASP A 236 -20.39 -10.95 -11.97
N SER A 237 -19.62 -9.91 -11.65
CA SER A 237 -18.60 -9.36 -12.54
C SER A 237 -17.45 -10.33 -12.84
N GLU A 238 -17.18 -11.26 -11.92
CA GLU A 238 -16.08 -12.23 -12.04
C GLU A 238 -16.52 -13.53 -12.70
N SER A 239 -17.59 -14.16 -12.19
CA SER A 239 -18.07 -15.44 -12.68
C SER A 239 -19.06 -15.34 -13.86
N GLN A 240 -19.56 -14.12 -14.17
CA GLN A 240 -20.60 -13.84 -15.15
C GLN A 240 -21.92 -14.57 -14.85
N ARG A 241 -22.09 -15.03 -13.63
CA ARG A 241 -23.31 -15.73 -13.21
C ARG A 241 -24.42 -14.72 -12.98
N GLU A 242 -25.56 -14.98 -13.60
CA GLU A 242 -26.75 -14.15 -13.44
C GLU A 242 -27.68 -14.70 -12.36
N ILE A 243 -28.17 -13.82 -11.49
CA ILE A 243 -29.16 -14.14 -10.44
C ILE A 243 -30.30 -13.14 -10.56
N ALA A 244 -31.52 -13.65 -10.75
CA ALA A 244 -32.71 -12.81 -10.68
C ALA A 244 -32.99 -12.44 -9.22
N TYR A 245 -33.05 -11.14 -8.92
CA TYR A 245 -33.27 -10.64 -7.59
C TYR A 245 -34.41 -9.62 -7.57
N ARG A 246 -35.25 -9.64 -6.52
CA ARG A 246 -36.30 -8.66 -6.33
C ARG A 246 -35.80 -7.51 -5.47
N TRP A 247 -35.60 -6.35 -6.09
CA TRP A 247 -35.17 -5.16 -5.40
C TRP A 247 -36.35 -4.41 -4.80
N ASN A 248 -36.25 -4.06 -3.53
CA ASN A 248 -37.21 -3.25 -2.79
C ASN A 248 -36.51 -2.61 -1.58
N SER A 249 -37.23 -1.83 -0.78
CA SER A 249 -36.67 -1.14 0.40
C SER A 249 -36.08 -2.09 1.47
N ASN A 250 -36.65 -3.30 1.61
CA ASN A 250 -36.11 -4.31 2.55
C ASN A 250 -34.78 -4.87 2.00
N ALA A 251 -34.76 -5.26 0.73
CA ALA A 251 -33.54 -5.75 0.06
C ALA A 251 -32.41 -4.73 0.11
N ARG A 252 -32.73 -3.43 -0.05
CA ARG A 252 -31.74 -2.36 0.09
C ARG A 252 -31.17 -2.30 1.51
N ARG A 253 -32.04 -2.36 2.54
CA ARG A 253 -31.60 -2.35 3.93
C ARG A 253 -30.73 -3.56 4.28
N ASP A 254 -31.14 -4.74 3.83
CA ASP A 254 -30.40 -5.98 4.05
C ASP A 254 -29.01 -5.94 3.37
N TYR A 255 -28.94 -5.43 2.16
CA TYR A 255 -27.67 -5.23 1.45
C TYR A 255 -26.76 -4.27 2.22
N GLN A 256 -27.27 -3.10 2.61
CA GLN A 256 -26.47 -2.10 3.35
C GLN A 256 -26.00 -2.66 4.71
N ALA A 257 -26.84 -3.41 5.41
CA ALA A 257 -26.45 -4.05 6.67
C ALA A 257 -25.34 -5.09 6.46
N ARG A 258 -25.42 -5.90 5.40
CA ARG A 258 -24.38 -6.89 5.06
C ARG A 258 -23.07 -6.21 4.68
N LEU A 259 -23.11 -5.15 3.87
CA LEU A 259 -21.92 -4.39 3.49
C LEU A 259 -21.26 -3.74 4.72
N ALA A 260 -22.07 -3.12 5.58
CA ALA A 260 -21.56 -2.53 6.82
C ALA A 260 -20.93 -3.58 7.76
N HIS A 261 -21.55 -4.74 7.88
CA HIS A 261 -21.00 -5.86 8.64
C HIS A 261 -19.65 -6.34 8.07
N HIS A 262 -19.60 -6.56 6.76
CA HIS A 262 -18.37 -6.96 6.05
C HIS A 262 -17.25 -5.95 6.27
N ASN A 263 -17.52 -4.65 6.10
CA ASN A 263 -16.53 -3.60 6.31
C ASN A 263 -16.05 -3.54 7.77
N LEU A 264 -16.93 -3.77 8.73
CA LEU A 264 -16.58 -3.83 10.15
C LEU A 264 -15.72 -5.05 10.46
N GLU A 265 -16.02 -6.21 9.88
CA GLU A 265 -15.25 -7.44 10.02
C GLU A 265 -13.82 -7.26 9.46
N LEU A 266 -13.71 -6.71 8.26
CA LEU A 266 -12.41 -6.39 7.63
C LEU A 266 -11.60 -5.41 8.48
N LYS A 267 -12.24 -4.31 8.93
CA LYS A 267 -11.60 -3.32 9.81
C LYS A 267 -11.10 -3.94 11.11
N SER A 268 -11.94 -4.77 11.75
CA SER A 268 -11.61 -5.44 13.01
C SER A 268 -10.43 -6.41 12.84
N PHE A 269 -10.45 -7.22 11.77
CA PHE A 269 -9.35 -8.11 11.42
C PHE A 269 -8.04 -7.35 11.19
N CYS A 270 -8.08 -6.26 10.41
CA CYS A 270 -6.90 -5.42 10.17
C CYS A 270 -6.35 -4.85 11.48
N HIS A 271 -7.20 -4.30 12.33
CA HIS A 271 -6.80 -3.73 13.62
C HIS A 271 -6.15 -4.78 14.53
N GLN A 272 -6.77 -5.95 14.69
CA GLN A 272 -6.24 -7.08 15.50
C GLN A 272 -4.91 -7.60 14.94
N SER A 273 -4.74 -7.51 13.63
CA SER A 273 -3.54 -7.96 12.92
C SER A 273 -2.43 -6.91 12.85
N GLY A 274 -2.63 -5.70 13.41
CA GLY A 274 -1.67 -4.60 13.33
C GLY A 274 -1.54 -3.99 11.93
N ILE A 275 -2.56 -4.16 11.09
CA ILE A 275 -2.63 -3.62 9.72
C ILE A 275 -3.32 -2.25 9.77
N HIS A 276 -2.75 -1.24 9.11
CA HIS A 276 -3.44 0.04 8.91
C HIS A 276 -4.60 -0.17 7.93
N TYR A 277 -5.81 0.21 8.33
CA TYR A 277 -6.98 0.07 7.45
C TYR A 277 -7.64 1.43 7.22
N SER A 278 -8.04 1.68 5.99
CA SER A 278 -8.89 2.83 5.63
C SER A 278 -9.86 2.46 4.51
N LEU A 279 -11.04 3.08 4.54
CA LEU A 279 -12.04 3.01 3.48
C LEU A 279 -12.07 4.32 2.71
N TYR A 280 -11.89 4.24 1.40
CA TYR A 280 -12.07 5.32 0.44
C TYR A 280 -13.30 5.06 -0.42
N VAL A 281 -14.24 5.99 -0.39
CA VAL A 281 -15.40 5.98 -1.29
C VAL A 281 -15.18 7.06 -2.35
N ASN A 282 -15.44 6.75 -3.60
CA ASN A 282 -15.08 7.57 -4.76
C ASN A 282 -15.76 8.95 -4.85
N ASP A 283 -16.75 9.21 -4.01
CA ASP A 283 -17.42 10.52 -3.89
C ASP A 283 -16.70 11.49 -2.95
N ARG A 284 -15.69 11.00 -2.22
CA ARG A 284 -14.87 11.84 -1.35
C ARG A 284 -13.72 12.45 -2.12
N ASP A 285 -13.39 13.68 -1.74
CA ASP A 285 -12.20 14.33 -2.30
C ASP A 285 -10.93 13.53 -1.98
N LEU A 286 -10.09 13.33 -2.99
CA LEU A 286 -8.82 12.63 -2.84
C LEU A 286 -7.89 13.36 -1.89
N SER A 287 -7.90 14.70 -1.87
CA SER A 287 -7.08 15.51 -0.97
C SER A 287 -7.47 15.25 0.48
N ASP A 288 -8.77 15.27 0.81
CA ASP A 288 -9.24 14.98 2.17
C ASP A 288 -8.86 13.57 2.61
N PHE A 289 -8.93 12.61 1.70
CA PHE A 289 -8.52 11.24 1.99
C PHE A 289 -7.03 11.14 2.30
N ILE A 290 -6.19 11.75 1.47
CA ILE A 290 -4.72 11.69 1.61
C ILE A 290 -4.24 12.51 2.81
N PHE A 291 -4.76 13.74 3.00
CA PHE A 291 -4.22 14.68 4.01
C PHE A 291 -4.91 14.61 5.37
N ALA A 292 -6.13 14.11 5.45
CA ALA A 292 -6.83 13.96 6.72
C ALA A 292 -7.00 12.51 7.15
N THR A 293 -7.47 11.63 6.27
CA THR A 293 -7.83 10.26 6.65
C THR A 293 -6.61 9.37 6.83
N LEU A 294 -5.65 9.38 5.91
CA LEU A 294 -4.47 8.52 6.00
C LEU A 294 -3.51 8.87 7.15
N PRO A 295 -3.27 10.16 7.49
CA PRO A 295 -2.52 10.51 8.71
C PRO A 295 -3.23 10.06 9.99
N ALA A 296 -4.57 10.16 10.05
CA ALA A 296 -5.35 9.75 11.22
C ALA A 296 -5.22 8.26 11.56
N ILE A 297 -4.99 7.40 10.56
CA ILE A 297 -4.70 5.99 10.78
C ILE A 297 -3.19 5.70 11.01
N GLY A 298 -2.36 6.74 11.03
CA GLY A 298 -0.93 6.65 11.28
C GLY A 298 -0.12 6.14 10.08
N LEU A 299 -0.61 6.32 8.85
CA LEU A 299 0.11 5.94 7.64
C LEU A 299 1.20 6.97 7.31
N PHE A 300 0.98 8.24 7.62
CA PHE A 300 1.90 9.36 7.44
C PHE A 300 2.34 10.00 8.77
N LYS A 301 3.49 10.70 8.71
CA LYS A 301 3.94 11.63 9.74
C LYS A 301 3.72 13.05 9.22
#